data_325421271e40c5d6f4901ff69ddb0601
#
_entry.id   325421271e40c5d6f4901ff69ddb0601
#
_cell.length_a   1.000
_cell.length_b   1.000
_cell.length_c   1.000
_cell.angle_alpha   90.00
_cell.angle_beta   90.00
_cell.angle_gamma   90.00
#
_symmetry.space_group_name_H-M   'P 1'
#
loop_
_entity.id
_entity.type
_entity.pdbx_description
1 polymer ?
#
loop_
_entity_poly.entity_id
_entity_poly.type
_entity_poly.pdbx_seq_one_letter_code
_entity_poly.pdbx_strand_id
1 'polypeptide(L)'
;LINLTRNRCIEAFENLGVENIREQITNNYQHKDLFERLELGTISVEQFRDDIRALSGKPLTDEQIDTAWIAMLGDVPENKLRLLLELRERYNTMLLGNTNELHWKWSEDTYFSYQGLCAQDFFHKIYLSYELHMLKPNADIFEYVLKDSNLLAEETMLIDDASVNCRAAELLGMKSYTPQPREDWSHLFK
;
A
#
# COMPACT_ATOMS: atom_id res chain seq x y z
N LEU A 1 7.48 -0.01 3.34
CA LEU A 1 8.29 -0.97 2.60
C LEU A 1 8.59 -0.45 1.20
N ILE A 2 7.57 -0.21 0.36
CA ILE A 2 7.68 0.34 -0.99
C ILE A 2 7.87 1.85 -0.89
N ASN A 3 8.88 2.40 -1.57
CA ASN A 3 9.07 3.84 -1.65
C ASN A 3 8.04 4.44 -2.63
N LEU A 4 7.22 5.38 -2.17
CA LEU A 4 6.20 6.01 -3.02
C LEU A 4 6.71 7.35 -3.58
N THR A 5 6.43 7.60 -4.86
CA THR A 5 6.76 8.84 -5.57
C THR A 5 5.48 9.41 -6.20
N ARG A 6 4.57 9.92 -5.39
CA ARG A 6 3.25 10.45 -5.83
C ARG A 6 3.34 11.46 -6.98
N ASN A 7 4.38 12.30 -6.99
CA ASN A 7 4.56 13.29 -8.06
C ASN A 7 4.67 12.67 -9.45
N ARG A 8 5.30 11.48 -9.58
CA ARG A 8 5.39 10.81 -10.90
C ARG A 8 4.01 10.41 -11.43
N CYS A 9 3.15 9.91 -10.57
CA CYS A 9 1.77 9.57 -10.92
C CYS A 9 0.98 10.83 -11.32
N ILE A 10 1.10 11.90 -10.53
CA ILE A 10 0.45 13.18 -10.83
C ILE A 10 0.88 13.70 -12.20
N GLU A 11 2.18 13.79 -12.45
CA GLU A 11 2.75 14.24 -13.73
C GLU A 11 2.31 13.34 -14.90
N ALA A 12 2.26 12.03 -14.70
CA ALA A 12 1.80 11.09 -15.71
C ALA A 12 0.33 11.33 -16.10
N PHE A 13 -0.55 11.51 -15.13
CA PHE A 13 -1.96 11.84 -15.42
C PHE A 13 -2.14 13.25 -16.00
N GLU A 14 -1.39 14.25 -15.53
CA GLU A 14 -1.40 15.61 -16.10
C GLU A 14 -1.00 15.56 -17.59
N ASN A 15 0.02 14.78 -17.96
CA ASN A 15 0.45 14.57 -19.34
C ASN A 15 -0.62 13.87 -20.21
N LEU A 16 -1.46 13.03 -19.62
CA LEU A 16 -2.62 12.43 -20.28
C LEU A 16 -3.79 13.42 -20.40
N GLY A 17 -3.71 14.57 -19.71
CA GLY A 17 -4.72 15.62 -19.72
C GLY A 17 -5.85 15.38 -18.73
N VAL A 18 -5.60 14.64 -17.65
CA VAL A 18 -6.53 14.51 -16.54
C VAL A 18 -6.44 15.77 -15.69
N GLU A 19 -7.48 16.59 -15.74
CA GLU A 19 -7.51 17.86 -15.00
C GLU A 19 -7.74 17.64 -13.50
N ASN A 20 -7.21 18.53 -12.66
CA ASN A 20 -7.36 18.55 -11.20
C ASN A 20 -6.88 17.26 -10.47
N ILE A 21 -6.12 16.40 -11.15
CA ILE A 21 -5.65 15.13 -10.59
C ILE A 21 -4.78 15.35 -9.35
N ARG A 22 -3.99 16.43 -9.33
CA ARG A 22 -3.15 16.79 -8.18
C ARG A 22 -3.96 16.98 -6.91
N GLU A 23 -5.07 17.70 -6.99
CA GLU A 23 -5.95 17.93 -5.83
C GLU A 23 -6.58 16.61 -5.38
N GLN A 24 -6.98 15.77 -6.30
CA GLN A 24 -7.58 14.46 -5.99
C GLN A 24 -6.59 13.51 -5.31
N ILE A 25 -5.33 13.47 -5.75
CA ILE A 25 -4.31 12.60 -5.15
C ILE A 25 -3.76 13.17 -3.83
N THR A 26 -3.73 14.49 -3.65
CA THR A 26 -3.13 15.12 -2.45
C THR A 26 -4.12 15.35 -1.32
N ASN A 27 -5.41 15.54 -1.63
CA ASN A 27 -6.45 15.88 -0.64
C ASN A 27 -7.15 14.65 -0.03
N ASN A 28 -6.53 13.49 -0.06
CA ASN A 28 -7.04 12.17 0.37
C ASN A 28 -7.74 12.09 1.75
N TYR A 29 -7.95 13.18 2.46
CA TYR A 29 -8.50 13.13 3.83
C TYR A 29 -9.89 13.77 3.99
N GLN A 30 -10.49 14.31 2.93
CA GLN A 30 -11.76 15.04 3.09
C GLN A 30 -12.94 14.54 2.26
N HIS A 31 -12.72 13.71 1.24
CA HIS A 31 -13.78 13.14 0.42
C HIS A 31 -13.47 11.68 0.11
N LYS A 32 -14.50 10.83 0.06
CA LYS A 32 -14.45 9.48 -0.52
C LYS A 32 -14.16 9.60 -2.02
N ASP A 33 -12.93 9.93 -2.34
CA ASP A 33 -12.49 10.16 -3.70
C ASP A 33 -12.34 8.84 -4.48
N LEU A 34 -12.08 8.95 -5.75
CA LEU A 34 -11.91 7.84 -6.66
C LEU A 34 -10.83 6.86 -6.17
N PHE A 35 -9.72 7.37 -5.65
CA PHE A 35 -8.56 6.58 -5.23
C PHE A 35 -8.82 5.82 -3.94
N GLU A 36 -9.50 6.44 -2.97
CA GLU A 36 -9.92 5.77 -1.74
C GLU A 36 -10.91 4.64 -2.05
N ARG A 37 -11.86 4.88 -2.96
CA ARG A 37 -12.83 3.86 -3.39
C ARG A 37 -12.15 2.66 -4.05
N LEU A 38 -11.08 2.89 -4.82
CA LEU A 38 -10.28 1.83 -5.43
C LEU A 38 -9.48 1.06 -4.36
N GLU A 39 -8.86 1.76 -3.39
CA GLU A 39 -8.13 1.14 -2.27
C GLU A 39 -9.05 0.41 -1.30
N LEU A 40 -10.32 0.81 -1.19
CA LEU A 40 -11.36 0.07 -0.45
C LEU A 40 -11.95 -1.09 -1.24
N GLY A 41 -11.64 -1.23 -2.53
CA GLY A 41 -12.28 -2.23 -3.40
C GLY A 41 -13.78 -2.01 -3.59
N THR A 42 -14.29 -0.78 -3.39
CA THR A 42 -15.71 -0.43 -3.59
C THR A 42 -16.01 -0.09 -5.04
N ILE A 43 -15.01 0.07 -5.86
CA ILE A 43 -15.08 0.13 -7.31
C ILE A 43 -14.10 -0.87 -7.92
N SER A 44 -14.42 -1.38 -9.11
CA SER A 44 -13.53 -2.24 -9.87
C SER A 44 -12.44 -1.42 -10.58
N VAL A 45 -11.41 -2.11 -11.06
CA VAL A 45 -10.35 -1.50 -11.89
C VAL A 45 -10.93 -0.91 -13.18
N GLU A 46 -11.90 -1.60 -13.80
CA GLU A 46 -12.58 -1.11 -14.99
C GLU A 46 -13.32 0.20 -14.72
N GLN A 47 -14.05 0.26 -13.60
CA GLN A 47 -14.76 1.48 -13.21
C GLN A 47 -13.80 2.63 -12.90
N PHE A 48 -12.67 2.34 -12.24
CA PHE A 48 -11.61 3.32 -12.03
C PHE A 48 -11.10 3.89 -13.36
N ARG A 49 -10.82 3.04 -14.35
CA ARG A 49 -10.37 3.47 -15.69
C ARG A 49 -11.43 4.33 -16.38
N ASP A 50 -12.71 3.97 -16.29
CA ASP A 50 -13.81 4.73 -16.88
C ASP A 50 -13.97 6.10 -16.20
N ASP A 51 -13.84 6.17 -14.89
CA ASP A 51 -13.88 7.43 -14.13
C ASP A 51 -12.69 8.34 -14.52
N ILE A 52 -11.49 7.80 -14.72
CA ILE A 52 -10.33 8.55 -15.24
C ILE A 52 -10.57 9.08 -16.67
N ARG A 53 -11.18 8.27 -17.56
CA ARG A 53 -11.57 8.71 -18.90
C ARG A 53 -12.57 9.86 -18.84
N ALA A 54 -13.55 9.76 -17.96
CA ALA A 54 -14.56 10.81 -17.75
C ALA A 54 -13.89 12.12 -17.27
N LEU A 55 -12.92 12.04 -16.35
CA LEU A 55 -12.18 13.20 -15.86
C LEU A 55 -11.29 13.84 -16.94
N SER A 56 -10.70 13.04 -17.82
CA SER A 56 -9.84 13.55 -18.89
C SER A 56 -10.62 14.09 -20.10
N GLY A 57 -11.85 13.64 -20.29
CA GLY A 57 -12.61 13.86 -21.50
C GLY A 57 -12.01 13.23 -22.77
N LYS A 58 -11.07 12.29 -22.63
CA LYS A 58 -10.30 11.68 -23.72
C LYS A 58 -10.44 10.16 -23.75
N PRO A 59 -10.35 9.52 -24.92
CA PRO A 59 -10.41 8.06 -25.05
C PRO A 59 -9.06 7.41 -24.67
N LEU A 60 -8.67 7.53 -23.41
CA LEU A 60 -7.44 6.91 -22.90
C LEU A 60 -7.55 5.39 -22.92
N THR A 61 -6.46 4.70 -23.27
CA THR A 61 -6.38 3.24 -23.16
C THR A 61 -6.19 2.81 -21.71
N ASP A 62 -6.56 1.56 -21.40
CA ASP A 62 -6.30 0.96 -20.08
C ASP A 62 -4.83 1.04 -19.72
N GLU A 63 -3.95 0.67 -20.65
CA GLU A 63 -2.50 0.70 -20.46
C GLU A 63 -1.96 2.10 -20.11
N GLN A 64 -2.50 3.16 -20.72
CA GLN A 64 -2.11 4.54 -20.41
C GLN A 64 -2.49 4.89 -18.96
N ILE A 65 -3.69 4.53 -18.55
CA ILE A 65 -4.21 4.81 -17.20
C ILE A 65 -3.43 4.01 -16.16
N ASP A 66 -3.27 2.70 -16.39
CA ASP A 66 -2.55 1.81 -15.48
C ASP A 66 -1.09 2.23 -15.31
N THR A 67 -0.41 2.56 -16.41
CA THR A 67 0.98 3.04 -16.38
C THR A 67 1.10 4.33 -15.58
N ALA A 68 0.16 5.26 -15.75
CA ALA A 68 0.15 6.51 -15.00
C ALA A 68 -0.10 6.28 -13.50
N TRP A 69 -1.00 5.35 -13.15
CA TRP A 69 -1.31 5.02 -11.76
C TRP A 69 -0.15 4.30 -11.08
N ILE A 70 0.45 3.31 -11.74
CA ILE A 70 1.59 2.54 -11.24
C ILE A 70 2.85 3.41 -11.09
N ALA A 71 2.97 4.52 -11.82
CA ALA A 71 4.14 5.40 -11.76
C ALA A 71 4.48 5.95 -10.37
N MET A 72 3.52 5.92 -9.41
CA MET A 72 3.81 6.29 -8.03
C MET A 72 4.63 5.25 -7.27
N LEU A 73 4.62 3.99 -7.71
CA LEU A 73 5.37 2.92 -7.07
C LEU A 73 6.86 3.08 -7.42
N GLY A 74 7.68 3.26 -6.40
CA GLY A 74 9.13 3.42 -6.54
C GLY A 74 9.84 2.07 -6.47
N ASP A 75 10.87 2.01 -5.65
CA ASP A 75 11.68 0.80 -5.44
C ASP A 75 11.41 0.16 -4.07
N VAL A 76 11.73 -1.11 -3.97
CA VAL A 76 11.95 -1.80 -2.69
C VAL A 76 13.45 -2.13 -2.61
N PRO A 77 14.19 -1.54 -1.66
CA PRO A 77 15.60 -1.85 -1.51
C PRO A 77 15.85 -3.33 -1.22
N GLU A 78 16.82 -3.93 -1.91
CA GLU A 78 17.12 -5.37 -1.79
C GLU A 78 17.45 -5.81 -0.35
N ASN A 79 18.13 -4.95 0.41
CA ASN A 79 18.39 -5.22 1.82
C ASN A 79 17.11 -5.37 2.67
N LYS A 80 16.03 -4.71 2.30
CA LYS A 80 14.72 -4.89 2.97
C LYS A 80 14.07 -6.22 2.62
N LEU A 81 14.21 -6.69 1.37
CA LEU A 81 13.72 -8.02 0.99
C LEU A 81 14.49 -9.11 1.74
N ARG A 82 15.81 -9.02 1.81
CA ARG A 82 16.62 -9.96 2.61
C ARG A 82 16.25 -9.93 4.09
N LEU A 83 16.09 -8.74 4.66
CA LEU A 83 15.66 -8.58 6.05
C LEU A 83 14.31 -9.24 6.30
N LEU A 84 13.34 -9.10 5.39
CA LEU A 84 12.04 -9.76 5.52
C LEU A 84 12.16 -11.28 5.57
N LEU A 85 13.01 -11.88 4.73
CA LEU A 85 13.28 -13.33 4.77
C LEU A 85 13.90 -13.75 6.11
N GLU A 86 14.88 -12.99 6.64
CA GLU A 86 15.48 -13.25 7.96
C GLU A 86 14.45 -13.11 9.09
N LEU A 87 13.59 -12.09 9.02
CA LEU A 87 12.56 -11.86 10.03
C LEU A 87 11.49 -12.96 10.01
N ARG A 88 11.15 -13.47 8.85
CA ARG A 88 10.18 -14.56 8.71
C ARG A 88 10.59 -15.82 9.44
N GLU A 89 11.89 -16.09 9.57
CA GLU A 89 12.42 -17.22 10.33
C GLU A 89 12.26 -17.05 11.86
N ARG A 90 12.08 -15.82 12.34
CA ARG A 90 12.10 -15.48 13.76
C ARG A 90 10.77 -14.95 14.30
N TYR A 91 9.94 -14.41 13.43
CA TYR A 91 8.69 -13.72 13.77
C TYR A 91 7.56 -14.11 12.82
N ASN A 92 6.33 -13.93 13.26
CA ASN A 92 5.17 -13.97 12.39
C ASN A 92 5.11 -12.67 11.58
N THR A 93 5.71 -12.67 10.40
CA THR A 93 5.72 -11.51 9.50
C THR A 93 4.42 -11.41 8.72
N MET A 94 3.85 -10.22 8.64
CA MET A 94 2.63 -9.95 7.89
C MET A 94 2.78 -8.69 7.08
N LEU A 95 2.13 -8.66 5.92
CA LEU A 95 1.95 -7.44 5.14
C LEU A 95 0.54 -6.91 5.39
N LEU A 96 0.43 -5.63 5.77
CA LEU A 96 -0.83 -4.91 5.88
C LEU A 96 -0.74 -3.63 5.05
N GLY A 97 -1.33 -3.63 3.85
CA GLY A 97 -1.23 -2.57 2.86
C GLY A 97 -2.55 -1.85 2.60
N ASN A 98 -2.55 -0.48 2.66
CA ASN A 98 -3.53 0.29 1.92
C ASN A 98 -3.07 0.28 0.46
N THR A 99 -3.79 -0.42 -0.39
CA THR A 99 -3.42 -0.67 -1.78
C THR A 99 -4.66 -1.03 -2.61
N ASN A 100 -4.46 -1.29 -3.88
CA ASN A 100 -5.49 -1.70 -4.82
C ASN A 100 -4.97 -2.84 -5.71
N GLU A 101 -5.86 -3.47 -6.46
CA GLU A 101 -5.55 -4.63 -7.29
C GLU A 101 -4.42 -4.35 -8.30
N LEU A 102 -4.41 -3.18 -8.98
CA LEU A 102 -3.38 -2.82 -9.95
C LEU A 102 -2.00 -2.68 -9.29
N HIS A 103 -1.92 -1.94 -8.19
CA HIS A 103 -0.68 -1.75 -7.45
C HIS A 103 -0.17 -3.05 -6.83
N TRP A 104 -1.08 -3.87 -6.28
CA TRP A 104 -0.67 -5.14 -5.68
C TRP A 104 -0.12 -6.10 -6.72
N LYS A 105 -0.85 -6.34 -7.80
CA LYS A 105 -0.41 -7.23 -8.86
C LYS A 105 0.95 -6.82 -9.43
N TRP A 106 1.11 -5.53 -9.72
CA TRP A 106 2.38 -5.03 -10.22
C TRP A 106 3.52 -5.18 -9.19
N SER A 107 3.24 -4.94 -7.91
CA SER A 107 4.22 -5.09 -6.83
C SER A 107 4.63 -6.54 -6.63
N GLU A 108 3.68 -7.46 -6.71
CA GLU A 108 3.93 -8.90 -6.61
C GLU A 108 4.85 -9.38 -7.73
N ASP A 109 4.52 -9.01 -8.98
CA ASP A 109 5.31 -9.37 -10.16
C ASP A 109 6.71 -8.71 -10.18
N THR A 110 6.85 -7.51 -9.62
CA THR A 110 8.08 -6.70 -9.74
C THR A 110 9.00 -6.85 -8.53
N TYR A 111 8.47 -6.77 -7.30
CA TYR A 111 9.28 -6.77 -6.10
C TYR A 111 9.37 -8.13 -5.44
N PHE A 112 8.25 -8.84 -5.35
CA PHE A 112 8.20 -10.10 -4.62
C PHE A 112 8.56 -11.31 -5.50
N SER A 113 8.85 -11.12 -6.78
CA SER A 113 9.47 -12.12 -7.65
C SER A 113 11.00 -12.24 -7.48
N TYR A 114 11.55 -11.63 -6.42
CA TYR A 114 12.98 -11.61 -6.11
C TYR A 114 13.56 -13.02 -6.00
N GLN A 115 14.58 -13.33 -6.82
CA GLN A 115 15.27 -14.62 -6.86
C GLN A 115 14.35 -15.85 -7.07
N GLY A 116 13.23 -15.68 -7.75
CA GLY A 116 12.26 -16.75 -8.01
C GLY A 116 11.32 -17.05 -6.84
N LEU A 117 11.32 -16.20 -5.81
CA LEU A 117 10.38 -16.24 -4.70
C LEU A 117 9.05 -15.57 -5.09
N CYS A 118 8.06 -15.70 -4.22
CA CYS A 118 6.77 -15.00 -4.32
C CYS A 118 6.45 -14.27 -3.00
N ALA A 119 5.41 -13.46 -2.98
CA ALA A 119 5.05 -12.66 -1.81
C ALA A 119 4.85 -13.52 -0.54
N GLN A 120 4.34 -14.73 -0.69
CA GLN A 120 4.11 -15.69 0.40
C GLN A 120 5.42 -16.24 1.02
N ASP A 121 6.56 -16.08 0.33
CA ASP A 121 7.87 -16.43 0.88
C ASP A 121 8.40 -15.36 1.85
N PHE A 122 7.90 -14.13 1.75
CA PHE A 122 8.27 -13.02 2.63
C PHE A 122 7.33 -12.85 3.83
N PHE A 123 6.07 -13.23 3.67
CA PHE A 123 5.02 -12.99 4.67
C PHE A 123 4.23 -14.27 4.97
N HIS A 124 3.90 -14.48 6.25
CA HIS A 124 3.02 -15.56 6.67
C HIS A 124 1.57 -15.30 6.29
N LYS A 125 1.16 -14.02 6.32
CA LYS A 125 -0.14 -13.55 5.84
C LYS A 125 -0.01 -12.19 5.16
N ILE A 126 -0.89 -11.95 4.20
CA ILE A 126 -0.97 -10.73 3.42
C ILE A 126 -2.39 -10.20 3.54
N TYR A 127 -2.51 -8.94 3.98
CA TYR A 127 -3.77 -8.24 4.17
C TYR A 127 -3.80 -7.00 3.28
N LEU A 128 -4.71 -6.98 2.34
CA LEU A 128 -4.84 -5.94 1.33
C LEU A 128 -6.16 -5.20 1.54
N SER A 129 -6.11 -3.89 1.65
CA SER A 129 -7.28 -3.07 1.98
C SER A 129 -8.44 -3.27 1.03
N TYR A 130 -8.18 -3.41 -0.28
CA TYR A 130 -9.22 -3.59 -1.29
C TYR A 130 -9.92 -4.95 -1.20
N GLU A 131 -9.28 -5.98 -0.62
CA GLU A 131 -9.90 -7.29 -0.37
C GLU A 131 -10.69 -7.29 0.93
N LEU A 132 -10.19 -6.57 1.95
CA LEU A 132 -10.82 -6.48 3.26
C LEU A 132 -11.94 -5.43 3.32
N HIS A 133 -11.99 -4.51 2.37
CA HIS A 133 -12.85 -3.33 2.39
C HIS A 133 -12.65 -2.45 3.64
N MET A 134 -11.41 -2.40 4.13
CA MET A 134 -10.98 -1.68 5.31
C MET A 134 -9.68 -0.92 5.01
N LEU A 135 -9.50 0.26 5.62
CA LEU A 135 -8.31 1.11 5.43
C LEU A 135 -7.68 1.49 6.77
N LYS A 136 -6.34 1.44 6.83
CA LYS A 136 -5.62 2.19 7.85
C LYS A 136 -5.86 3.69 7.65
N PRO A 137 -6.04 4.51 8.67
CA PRO A 137 -5.83 4.25 10.10
C PRO A 137 -7.07 3.78 10.89
N ASN A 138 -8.14 3.32 10.25
CA ASN A 138 -9.32 2.87 10.99
C ASN A 138 -8.98 1.69 11.90
N ALA A 139 -9.60 1.64 13.09
CA ALA A 139 -9.30 0.61 14.09
C ALA A 139 -9.68 -0.80 13.62
N ASP A 140 -10.76 -0.91 12.85
CA ASP A 140 -11.35 -2.15 12.38
C ASP A 140 -10.34 -3.05 11.61
N ILE A 141 -9.49 -2.47 10.77
CA ILE A 141 -8.50 -3.24 10.01
C ILE A 141 -7.43 -3.85 10.93
N PHE A 142 -6.99 -3.13 11.96
CA PHE A 142 -6.02 -3.65 12.93
C PHE A 142 -6.64 -4.74 13.81
N GLU A 143 -7.86 -4.51 14.30
CA GLU A 143 -8.61 -5.50 15.08
C GLU A 143 -8.85 -6.78 14.29
N TYR A 144 -9.21 -6.64 12.99
CA TYR A 144 -9.37 -7.76 12.09
C TYR A 144 -8.08 -8.57 11.95
N VAL A 145 -6.95 -7.91 11.69
CA VAL A 145 -5.63 -8.56 11.52
C VAL A 145 -5.21 -9.29 12.79
N LEU A 146 -5.31 -8.64 13.95
CA LEU A 146 -4.98 -9.26 15.24
C LEU A 146 -5.82 -10.51 15.48
N LYS A 147 -7.13 -10.42 15.28
CA LYS A 147 -8.07 -11.53 15.46
C LYS A 147 -7.82 -12.67 14.48
N ASP A 148 -7.73 -12.37 13.17
CA ASP A 148 -7.56 -13.39 12.11
C ASP A 148 -6.21 -14.11 12.23
N SER A 149 -5.18 -13.43 12.73
CA SER A 149 -3.85 -14.00 12.94
C SER A 149 -3.66 -14.57 14.35
N ASN A 150 -4.66 -14.47 15.23
CA ASN A 150 -4.58 -14.89 16.62
C ASN A 150 -3.37 -14.27 17.35
N LEU A 151 -3.17 -12.97 17.20
CA LEU A 151 -2.08 -12.21 17.79
C LEU A 151 -2.54 -11.37 18.97
N LEU A 152 -1.64 -11.19 19.93
CA LEU A 152 -1.81 -10.23 21.03
C LEU A 152 -1.25 -8.87 20.59
N ALA A 153 -2.00 -7.81 20.86
CA ALA A 153 -1.59 -6.46 20.46
C ALA A 153 -0.24 -6.07 21.07
N GLU A 154 -0.02 -6.36 22.37
CA GLU A 154 1.22 -6.05 23.10
C GLU A 154 2.46 -6.80 22.57
N GLU A 155 2.27 -7.90 21.83
CA GLU A 155 3.34 -8.68 21.20
C GLU A 155 3.51 -8.32 19.72
N THR A 156 2.68 -7.42 19.18
CA THR A 156 2.66 -7.05 17.77
C THR A 156 3.27 -5.66 17.56
N MET A 157 4.06 -5.51 16.51
CA MET A 157 4.64 -4.22 16.09
C MET A 157 4.21 -3.87 14.66
N LEU A 158 3.68 -2.66 14.49
CA LEU A 158 3.46 -2.07 13.17
C LEU A 158 4.68 -1.23 12.76
N ILE A 159 5.19 -1.46 11.56
CA ILE A 159 6.20 -0.60 10.91
C ILE A 159 5.53 0.04 9.70
N ASP A 160 5.24 1.33 9.77
CA ASP A 160 4.47 2.06 8.74
C ASP A 160 5.00 3.49 8.60
N ASP A 161 5.20 3.97 7.39
CA ASP A 161 5.72 5.30 7.10
C ASP A 161 4.70 6.43 7.36
N ALA A 162 3.44 6.10 7.50
CA ALA A 162 2.40 7.03 7.91
C ALA A 162 2.22 7.01 9.44
N SER A 163 2.70 8.05 10.12
CA SER A 163 2.60 8.16 11.58
C SER A 163 1.16 8.10 12.12
N VAL A 164 0.16 8.45 11.29
CA VAL A 164 -1.26 8.32 11.66
C VAL A 164 -1.67 6.86 11.82
N ASN A 165 -1.14 5.95 10.98
CA ASN A 165 -1.37 4.51 11.09
C ASN A 165 -0.71 3.94 12.35
N CYS A 166 0.52 4.39 12.63
CA CYS A 166 1.24 4.01 13.85
C CYS A 166 0.48 4.40 15.11
N ARG A 167 0.00 5.66 15.18
CA ARG A 167 -0.81 6.12 16.31
C ARG A 167 -2.11 5.33 16.49
N ALA A 168 -2.78 4.97 15.40
CA ALA A 168 -3.99 4.15 15.47
C ALA A 168 -3.71 2.74 16.01
N ALA A 169 -2.60 2.12 15.60
CA ALA A 169 -2.16 0.82 16.12
C ALA A 169 -1.81 0.91 17.63
N GLU A 170 -1.13 1.97 18.07
CA GLU A 170 -0.80 2.21 19.48
C GLU A 170 -2.03 2.33 20.37
N LEU A 171 -3.11 2.95 19.89
CA LEU A 171 -4.39 3.04 20.62
C LEU A 171 -5.02 1.68 20.91
N LEU A 172 -4.66 0.65 20.13
CA LEU A 172 -5.08 -0.73 20.32
C LEU A 172 -4.07 -1.56 21.14
N GLY A 173 -3.00 -0.94 21.65
CA GLY A 173 -1.98 -1.59 22.47
C GLY A 173 -0.84 -2.22 21.68
N MET A 174 -0.78 -2.05 20.35
CA MET A 174 0.34 -2.49 19.53
C MET A 174 1.57 -1.60 19.77
N LYS A 175 2.76 -2.14 19.52
CA LYS A 175 3.96 -1.32 19.33
C LYS A 175 3.96 -0.74 17.92
N SER A 176 4.62 0.39 17.72
CA SER A 176 4.78 0.92 16.37
C SER A 176 6.16 1.54 16.13
N TYR A 177 6.49 1.67 14.86
CA TYR A 177 7.66 2.42 14.41
C TYR A 177 7.36 3.11 13.08
N THR A 178 7.65 4.42 13.02
CA THR A 178 7.52 5.22 11.80
C THR A 178 8.90 5.50 11.21
N PRO A 179 9.33 4.71 10.20
CA PRO A 179 10.63 4.91 9.58
C PRO A 179 10.67 6.22 8.77
N GLN A 180 11.85 6.86 8.74
CA GLN A 180 12.11 7.92 7.79
C GLN A 180 12.16 7.39 6.34
N PRO A 181 11.93 8.24 5.34
CA PRO A 181 12.06 7.81 3.95
C PRO A 181 13.41 7.12 3.68
N ARG A 182 13.36 5.92 3.11
CA ARG A 182 14.52 5.06 2.80
C ARG A 182 15.34 4.57 4.00
N GLU A 183 14.89 4.77 5.21
CA GLU A 183 15.59 4.32 6.42
C GLU A 183 15.79 2.80 6.43
N ASP A 184 16.98 2.37 6.89
CA ASP A 184 17.23 1.00 7.28
C ASP A 184 16.80 0.80 8.74
N TRP A 185 15.65 0.15 8.91
CA TRP A 185 15.09 -0.14 10.23
C TRP A 185 15.51 -1.54 10.78
N SER A 186 16.55 -2.16 10.20
CA SER A 186 17.07 -3.46 10.66
C SER A 186 17.55 -3.43 12.12
N HIS A 187 17.94 -2.23 12.60
CA HIS A 187 18.37 -2.02 13.99
C HIS A 187 17.31 -2.36 15.05
N LEU A 188 16.02 -2.39 14.66
CA LEU A 188 14.93 -2.75 15.58
C LEU A 188 14.95 -4.23 15.99
N PHE A 189 15.69 -5.08 15.27
CA PHE A 189 15.69 -6.54 15.44
C PHE A 189 17.07 -7.12 15.85
N LYS A 190 18.01 -6.24 16.22
CA LYS A 190 19.35 -6.62 16.70
C LYS A 190 19.36 -6.94 18.16
#